data_55d431e2e71c5b87bdd0c7b0031bd0e9
#
_entry.id   55d431e2e71c5b87bdd0c7b0031bd0e9
#
_cell.length_a   1.000
_cell.length_b   1.000
_cell.length_c   1.000
_cell.angle_alpha   90.00
_cell.angle_beta   90.00
_cell.angle_gamma   90.00
#
_symmetry.space_group_name_H-M   'P 1'
#
loop_
_entity.id
_entity.type
_entity.pdbx_description
1 polymer ?
#
loop_
_entity_poly.entity_id
_entity_poly.type
_entity_poly.pdbx_seq_one_letter_code
_entity_poly.pdbx_strand_id
1 'polypeptide(L)'
;MRKFTTHLLSFTFLFISTFSYSQSAKNNYVVLVSMDGFRWDYAKHFKLQNLNKIAKEGVHAKSMKPSYPSKTFPNHYAIVTGLYPDHHGIINNVFYDSALNESFSLSTKAKNDSRFYGGNPIWNVAEQQDVKAASFFWPGSDTDQKRPGIYKNYDDKIPYGNRIDTVIKWLELPEKQRPHLITLYFDEPDHTGHNFGPLSPENEKMVYKMDSVMGQLSSKLDQLAIGKQINLIIVSDHGMADISNDKKVAVLDYLKPEWL
;
A
#
# COMPACT_ATOMS: atom_id res chain seq x y z
N MET A 1 -5.31 -47.40 -73.52
CA MET A 1 -4.28 -46.56 -72.92
C MET A 1 -4.99 -45.30 -72.28
N ARG A 2 -5.25 -45.30 -71.02
CA ARG A 2 -5.86 -44.16 -70.31
C ARG A 2 -4.77 -43.32 -69.62
N LYS A 3 -4.67 -42.04 -70.01
CA LYS A 3 -3.71 -41.09 -69.41
C LYS A 3 -4.32 -40.57 -68.12
N PHE A 4 -3.65 -40.81 -67.00
CA PHE A 4 -3.96 -40.20 -65.70
C PHE A 4 -3.31 -38.83 -65.67
N THR A 5 -4.09 -37.79 -65.54
CA THR A 5 -3.62 -36.42 -65.30
C THR A 5 -3.63 -36.16 -63.80
N THR A 6 -2.45 -36.03 -63.22
CA THR A 6 -2.26 -35.74 -61.80
C THR A 6 -2.36 -34.21 -61.58
N HIS A 7 -3.40 -33.73 -60.95
CA HIS A 7 -3.49 -32.33 -60.52
C HIS A 7 -2.75 -32.15 -59.19
N LEU A 8 -1.65 -31.42 -59.22
CA LEU A 8 -0.89 -31.00 -58.08
C LEU A 8 -1.58 -29.76 -57.48
N LEU A 9 -2.27 -29.93 -56.33
CA LEU A 9 -2.83 -28.81 -55.57
C LEU A 9 -1.72 -28.18 -54.72
N SER A 10 -1.22 -27.00 -55.16
CA SER A 10 -0.34 -26.17 -54.33
C SER A 10 -1.15 -25.46 -53.27
N PHE A 11 -0.99 -25.88 -52.00
CA PHE A 11 -1.52 -25.18 -50.85
C PHE A 11 -0.56 -24.05 -50.45
N THR A 12 -0.86 -22.83 -50.84
CA THR A 12 -0.14 -21.64 -50.38
C THR A 12 -0.63 -21.28 -49.01
N PHE A 13 0.14 -21.59 -47.98
CA PHE A 13 -0.10 -21.13 -46.61
C PHE A 13 0.21 -19.63 -46.55
N LEU A 14 -0.82 -18.81 -46.52
CA LEU A 14 -0.72 -17.38 -46.24
C LEU A 14 -0.50 -17.19 -44.71
N PHE A 15 0.75 -16.97 -44.31
CA PHE A 15 1.10 -16.55 -42.97
C PHE A 15 0.58 -15.11 -42.77
N ILE A 16 -0.63 -14.97 -42.24
CA ILE A 16 -1.11 -13.70 -41.70
C ILE A 16 -0.38 -13.49 -40.38
N SER A 17 0.74 -12.79 -40.40
CA SER A 17 1.33 -12.23 -39.19
C SER A 17 0.37 -11.17 -38.66
N THR A 18 -0.45 -11.54 -37.67
CA THR A 18 -1.17 -10.58 -36.86
C THR A 18 -0.13 -9.80 -36.07
N PHE A 19 0.24 -8.62 -36.56
CA PHE A 19 0.87 -7.61 -35.72
C PHE A 19 -0.16 -7.25 -34.65
N SER A 20 -0.04 -7.89 -33.49
CA SER A 20 -0.66 -7.38 -32.29
C SER A 20 -0.06 -6.01 -32.05
N TYR A 21 -0.75 -4.96 -32.49
CA TYR A 21 -0.50 -3.63 -31.96
C TYR A 21 -0.73 -3.76 -30.45
N SER A 22 0.36 -3.91 -29.70
CA SER A 22 0.35 -3.57 -28.29
C SER A 22 -0.16 -2.14 -28.24
N GLN A 23 -1.42 -1.97 -27.85
CA GLN A 23 -1.91 -0.66 -27.46
C GLN A 23 -0.89 -0.17 -26.45
N SER A 24 -0.12 0.85 -26.81
CA SER A 24 0.76 1.56 -25.89
C SER A 24 -0.05 1.72 -24.60
N ALA A 25 0.36 1.02 -23.55
CA ALA A 25 -0.29 1.15 -22.27
C ALA A 25 -0.28 2.66 -22.01
N LYS A 26 -1.47 3.30 -22.03
CA LYS A 26 -1.59 4.72 -21.69
C LYS A 26 -0.78 4.86 -20.42
N ASN A 27 0.15 5.82 -20.37
CA ASN A 27 0.99 6.04 -19.21
C ASN A 27 0.08 6.22 -17.99
N ASN A 28 -0.24 5.12 -17.31
CA ASN A 28 -1.05 5.12 -16.12
C ASN A 28 -0.14 5.32 -14.92
N TYR A 29 -0.59 6.16 -14.01
CA TYR A 29 0.07 6.43 -12.75
C TYR A 29 -0.77 5.87 -11.61
N VAL A 30 -0.14 5.37 -10.58
CA VAL A 30 -0.81 4.86 -9.37
C VAL A 30 -0.28 5.61 -8.16
N VAL A 31 -1.17 6.19 -7.40
CA VAL A 31 -0.89 6.74 -6.07
C VAL A 31 -1.64 5.89 -5.06
N LEU A 32 -0.92 5.02 -4.37
CA LEU A 32 -1.43 4.16 -3.31
C LEU A 32 -1.23 4.85 -1.97
N VAL A 33 -2.31 5.17 -1.29
CA VAL A 33 -2.31 5.89 -0.02
C VAL A 33 -2.83 5.00 1.10
N SER A 34 -2.14 4.96 2.22
CA SER A 34 -2.63 4.32 3.44
C SER A 34 -2.84 5.35 4.54
N MET A 35 -3.99 5.23 5.22
CA MET A 35 -4.28 5.89 6.49
C MET A 35 -4.30 4.82 7.57
N ASP A 36 -3.32 4.86 8.49
CA ASP A 36 -3.16 3.87 9.54
C ASP A 36 -4.39 3.81 10.46
N GLY A 37 -4.86 2.61 10.76
CA GLY A 37 -5.97 2.40 11.69
C GLY A 37 -7.33 2.93 11.24
N PHE A 38 -7.50 3.32 9.97
CA PHE A 38 -8.75 3.88 9.45
C PHE A 38 -9.82 2.79 9.30
N ARG A 39 -10.77 2.73 10.23
CA ARG A 39 -11.83 1.72 10.25
C ARG A 39 -12.72 1.79 9.01
N TRP A 40 -13.16 0.61 8.58
CA TRP A 40 -14.02 0.42 7.40
C TRP A 40 -15.34 1.20 7.46
N ASP A 41 -15.84 1.49 8.65
CA ASP A 41 -17.14 2.16 8.87
C ASP A 41 -17.02 3.68 9.14
N TYR A 42 -15.81 4.23 9.33
CA TYR A 42 -15.63 5.65 9.66
C TYR A 42 -16.26 6.58 8.63
N ALA A 43 -16.10 6.31 7.34
CA ALA A 43 -16.65 7.17 6.29
C ALA A 43 -18.17 7.30 6.39
N LYS A 44 -18.86 6.21 6.75
CA LYS A 44 -20.31 6.21 6.97
C LYS A 44 -20.69 6.75 8.35
N HIS A 45 -19.98 6.33 9.39
CA HIS A 45 -20.26 6.70 10.77
C HIS A 45 -20.17 8.21 11.00
N PHE A 46 -19.08 8.81 10.54
CA PHE A 46 -18.81 10.25 10.65
C PHE A 46 -19.32 11.05 9.43
N LYS A 47 -19.99 10.44 8.46
CA LYS A 47 -20.56 11.11 7.28
C LYS A 47 -19.53 11.98 6.52
N LEU A 48 -18.35 11.44 6.28
CA LEU A 48 -17.22 12.14 5.68
C LEU A 48 -17.57 12.61 4.26
N GLN A 49 -17.18 13.85 3.94
CA GLN A 49 -17.59 14.47 2.66
C GLN A 49 -16.65 14.08 1.51
N ASN A 50 -15.34 14.20 1.71
CA ASN A 50 -14.36 14.01 0.66
C ASN A 50 -14.20 12.54 0.27
N LEU A 51 -14.04 11.65 1.24
CA LEU A 51 -13.96 10.21 0.99
C LEU A 51 -15.25 9.66 0.37
N ASN A 52 -16.42 10.14 0.81
CA ASN A 52 -17.68 9.76 0.19
C ASN A 52 -17.83 10.30 -1.24
N LYS A 53 -17.27 11.47 -1.55
CA LYS A 53 -17.21 12.00 -2.92
C LYS A 53 -16.30 11.11 -3.78
N ILE A 54 -15.08 10.83 -3.33
CA ILE A 54 -14.12 9.96 -4.04
C ILE A 54 -14.74 8.58 -4.30
N ALA A 55 -15.42 8.00 -3.30
CA ALA A 55 -16.10 6.73 -3.41
C ALA A 55 -17.24 6.72 -4.45
N LYS A 56 -17.96 7.84 -4.61
CA LYS A 56 -19.04 7.98 -5.62
C LYS A 56 -18.50 8.14 -7.04
N GLU A 57 -17.33 8.74 -7.17
CA GLU A 57 -16.65 8.98 -8.46
C GLU A 57 -15.80 7.77 -8.91
N GLY A 58 -15.55 6.83 -7.99
CA GLY A 58 -14.73 5.65 -8.21
C GLY A 58 -15.39 4.34 -7.83
N VAL A 59 -14.62 3.42 -7.26
CA VAL A 59 -15.06 2.12 -6.77
C VAL A 59 -14.77 2.02 -5.28
N HIS A 60 -15.75 1.58 -4.51
CA HIS A 60 -15.63 1.43 -3.05
C HIS A 60 -15.93 -0.01 -2.64
N ALA A 61 -14.95 -0.67 -2.03
CA ALA A 61 -15.16 -1.97 -1.38
C ALA A 61 -15.89 -1.78 -0.05
N LYS A 62 -16.71 -2.76 0.34
CA LYS A 62 -17.40 -2.74 1.64
C LYS A 62 -16.40 -2.64 2.80
N SER A 63 -15.32 -3.40 2.72
CA SER A 63 -14.21 -3.40 3.69
C SER A 63 -13.01 -4.12 3.09
N MET A 64 -11.84 -3.95 3.70
CA MET A 64 -10.65 -4.74 3.45
C MET A 64 -10.31 -5.51 4.74
N LYS A 65 -10.13 -6.83 4.62
CA LYS A 65 -9.78 -7.69 5.76
C LYS A 65 -8.26 -7.65 5.96
N PRO A 66 -7.79 -7.24 7.15
CA PRO A 66 -6.36 -7.27 7.45
C PRO A 66 -5.85 -8.71 7.60
N SER A 67 -4.54 -8.89 7.43
CA SER A 67 -3.84 -10.10 7.83
C SER A 67 -3.75 -10.20 9.36
N TYR A 68 -3.58 -11.39 9.89
CA TYR A 68 -3.24 -11.58 11.29
C TYR A 68 -1.69 -11.60 11.44
N PRO A 69 -1.16 -10.90 12.45
CA PRO A 69 -1.82 -9.99 13.38
C PRO A 69 -2.20 -8.66 12.72
N SER A 70 -3.31 -8.05 13.19
CA SER A 70 -3.80 -6.75 12.71
C SER A 70 -2.93 -5.62 13.29
N LYS A 71 -1.71 -5.48 12.75
CA LYS A 71 -0.67 -4.54 13.16
C LYS A 71 -0.13 -3.80 11.96
N THR A 72 0.41 -2.62 12.19
CA THR A 72 0.89 -1.68 11.17
C THR A 72 1.88 -2.31 10.18
N PHE A 73 3.04 -2.76 10.64
CA PHE A 73 4.08 -3.26 9.75
C PHE A 73 3.70 -4.56 9.03
N PRO A 74 3.15 -5.59 9.71
CA PRO A 74 2.67 -6.80 9.03
C PRO A 74 1.72 -6.50 7.89
N ASN A 75 0.73 -5.64 8.11
CA ASN A 75 -0.31 -5.38 7.11
C ASN A 75 0.15 -4.46 5.99
N HIS A 76 0.88 -3.39 6.29
CA HIS A 76 1.43 -2.53 5.24
C HIS A 76 2.37 -3.31 4.32
N TYR A 77 3.18 -4.20 4.88
CA TYR A 77 4.09 -5.01 4.07
C TYR A 77 3.36 -6.13 3.32
N ALA A 78 2.28 -6.70 3.90
CA ALA A 78 1.39 -7.61 3.19
C ALA A 78 0.71 -6.96 1.99
N ILE A 79 0.23 -5.70 2.11
CA ILE A 79 -0.39 -4.95 1.02
C ILE A 79 0.55 -4.81 -0.18
N VAL A 80 1.83 -4.53 0.06
CA VAL A 80 2.80 -4.25 -1.02
C VAL A 80 3.56 -5.48 -1.51
N THR A 81 3.47 -6.62 -0.83
CA THR A 81 4.10 -7.87 -1.26
C THR A 81 3.10 -8.90 -1.79
N GLY A 82 1.82 -8.77 -1.40
CA GLY A 82 0.81 -9.80 -1.65
C GLY A 82 1.02 -11.08 -0.85
N LEU A 83 1.91 -11.06 0.15
CA LEU A 83 2.24 -12.20 1.02
C LEU A 83 1.61 -12.02 2.40
N TYR A 84 1.32 -13.12 3.07
CA TYR A 84 0.96 -13.09 4.49
C TYR A 84 2.20 -12.93 5.39
N PRO A 85 2.03 -12.48 6.65
CA PRO A 85 3.15 -12.24 7.57
C PRO A 85 4.11 -13.41 7.77
N ASP A 86 3.62 -14.64 7.79
CA ASP A 86 4.42 -15.86 7.88
C ASP A 86 5.29 -16.13 6.63
N HIS A 87 4.93 -15.55 5.49
CA HIS A 87 5.68 -15.67 4.24
C HIS A 87 6.63 -14.48 4.01
N HIS A 88 6.25 -13.27 4.43
CA HIS A 88 7.12 -12.11 4.26
C HIS A 88 8.00 -11.79 5.49
N GLY A 89 7.85 -12.52 6.60
CA GLY A 89 8.72 -12.45 7.77
C GLY A 89 8.40 -11.36 8.79
N ILE A 90 7.67 -10.33 8.44
CA ILE A 90 7.26 -9.27 9.39
C ILE A 90 6.01 -9.73 10.13
N ILE A 91 6.21 -10.50 11.18
CA ILE A 91 5.12 -11.18 11.92
C ILE A 91 4.49 -10.31 13.02
N ASN A 92 5.14 -9.22 13.42
CA ASN A 92 4.62 -8.26 14.40
C ASN A 92 5.38 -6.93 14.27
N ASN A 93 4.93 -5.88 15.00
CA ASN A 93 5.67 -4.62 15.17
C ASN A 93 6.89 -4.78 16.09
N VAL A 94 6.90 -5.81 16.93
CA VAL A 94 8.03 -6.21 17.80
C VAL A 94 8.07 -7.72 17.86
N PHE A 95 9.19 -8.34 17.49
CA PHE A 95 9.40 -9.80 17.59
C PHE A 95 10.89 -10.13 17.62
N TYR A 96 11.22 -11.33 18.06
CA TYR A 96 12.56 -11.90 18.00
C TYR A 96 12.65 -12.90 16.85
N ASP A 97 13.67 -12.78 16.03
CA ASP A 97 13.99 -13.72 14.97
C ASP A 97 15.16 -14.61 15.41
N SER A 98 14.87 -15.89 15.61
CA SER A 98 15.88 -16.87 16.07
C SER A 98 16.94 -17.20 15.01
N ALA A 99 16.61 -17.09 13.73
CA ALA A 99 17.55 -17.34 12.65
C ALA A 99 18.58 -16.21 12.52
N LEU A 100 18.13 -14.97 12.71
CA LEU A 100 18.99 -13.78 12.74
C LEU A 100 19.64 -13.57 14.11
N ASN A 101 19.10 -14.20 15.17
CA ASN A 101 19.46 -13.95 16.57
C ASN A 101 19.34 -12.47 16.95
N GLU A 102 18.30 -11.79 16.42
CA GLU A 102 18.07 -10.35 16.57
C GLU A 102 16.59 -10.05 16.80
N SER A 103 16.31 -8.93 17.48
CA SER A 103 14.95 -8.44 17.70
C SER A 103 14.59 -7.36 16.69
N PHE A 104 13.48 -7.55 15.99
CA PHE A 104 12.83 -6.50 15.21
C PHE A 104 12.01 -5.59 16.13
N SER A 105 12.11 -4.28 15.93
CA SER A 105 11.26 -3.30 16.61
C SER A 105 11.20 -2.00 15.82
N LEU A 106 10.03 -1.35 15.83
CA LEU A 106 9.81 -0.05 15.18
C LEU A 106 10.65 1.08 15.80
N SER A 107 11.09 0.94 17.05
CA SER A 107 11.92 1.91 17.75
C SER A 107 13.42 1.73 17.51
N THR A 108 13.84 0.69 16.80
CA THR A 108 15.23 0.37 16.55
C THR A 108 15.60 0.46 15.06
N LYS A 109 16.91 0.39 14.77
CA LYS A 109 17.39 0.32 13.37
C LYS A 109 16.99 -0.96 12.65
N ALA A 110 16.56 -2.00 13.36
CA ALA A 110 16.11 -3.26 12.79
C ALA A 110 14.94 -3.09 11.81
N LYS A 111 14.08 -2.08 11.99
CA LYS A 111 13.01 -1.76 11.04
C LYS A 111 13.50 -1.41 9.64
N ASN A 112 14.77 -1.02 9.49
CA ASN A 112 15.37 -0.69 8.21
C ASN A 112 16.26 -1.82 7.65
N ASP A 113 16.42 -2.90 8.39
CA ASP A 113 17.25 -4.05 8.02
C ASP A 113 16.46 -5.00 7.12
N SER A 114 16.87 -5.09 5.86
CA SER A 114 16.19 -5.92 4.85
C SER A 114 16.21 -7.43 5.14
N ARG A 115 17.07 -7.90 6.05
CA ARG A 115 17.13 -9.32 6.44
C ARG A 115 15.82 -9.81 7.07
N PHE A 116 15.07 -8.92 7.72
CA PHE A 116 13.76 -9.24 8.29
C PHE A 116 12.63 -9.32 7.25
N TYR A 117 12.84 -8.77 6.05
CA TYR A 117 11.79 -8.56 5.05
C TYR A 117 11.89 -9.56 3.92
N GLY A 118 11.04 -10.58 3.91
CA GLY A 118 10.90 -11.53 2.81
C GLY A 118 10.07 -10.96 1.65
N GLY A 119 10.07 -11.65 0.52
CA GLY A 119 9.35 -11.24 -0.67
C GLY A 119 9.91 -9.99 -1.35
N ASN A 120 9.23 -9.54 -2.40
CA ASN A 120 9.57 -8.33 -3.14
C ASN A 120 8.39 -7.36 -3.09
N PRO A 121 8.53 -6.17 -2.51
CA PRO A 121 7.47 -5.17 -2.54
C PRO A 121 7.24 -4.63 -3.94
N ILE A 122 6.01 -4.14 -4.20
CA ILE A 122 5.55 -3.72 -5.53
C ILE A 122 6.45 -2.67 -6.18
N TRP A 123 7.12 -1.82 -5.42
CA TRP A 123 8.06 -0.84 -5.97
C TRP A 123 9.31 -1.51 -6.56
N ASN A 124 9.86 -2.56 -5.91
CA ASN A 124 10.98 -3.31 -6.49
C ASN A 124 10.54 -4.08 -7.73
N VAL A 125 9.35 -4.69 -7.71
CA VAL A 125 8.79 -5.40 -8.87
C VAL A 125 8.54 -4.44 -10.04
N ALA A 126 8.07 -3.22 -9.76
CA ALA A 126 7.89 -2.17 -10.75
C ALA A 126 9.24 -1.77 -11.38
N GLU A 127 10.24 -1.48 -10.55
CA GLU A 127 11.56 -1.04 -11.02
C GLU A 127 12.31 -2.13 -11.81
N GLN A 128 12.13 -3.40 -11.46
CA GLN A 128 12.63 -4.53 -12.27
C GLN A 128 12.01 -4.60 -13.68
N GLN A 129 10.91 -3.89 -13.90
CA GLN A 129 10.21 -3.76 -15.19
C GLN A 129 10.36 -2.36 -15.79
N ASP A 130 11.39 -1.61 -15.39
CA ASP A 130 11.67 -0.24 -15.83
C ASP A 130 10.56 0.78 -15.48
N VAL A 131 9.67 0.44 -14.55
CA VAL A 131 8.63 1.32 -14.02
C VAL A 131 9.15 2.03 -12.76
N LYS A 132 9.43 3.32 -12.86
CA LYS A 132 9.92 4.10 -11.71
C LYS A 132 8.92 4.13 -10.58
N ALA A 133 9.42 3.93 -9.36
CA ALA A 133 8.63 3.96 -8.15
C ALA A 133 9.14 5.01 -7.15
N ALA A 134 8.22 5.53 -6.34
CA ALA A 134 8.53 6.42 -5.23
C ALA A 134 7.76 6.00 -3.98
N SER A 135 8.33 6.24 -2.81
CA SER A 135 7.66 6.00 -1.54
C SER A 135 7.83 7.15 -0.57
N PHE A 136 6.71 7.59 -0.02
CA PHE A 136 6.69 8.54 1.08
C PHE A 136 6.22 7.81 2.33
N PHE A 137 7.18 7.31 3.11
CA PHE A 137 6.99 6.71 4.43
C PHE A 137 6.25 5.36 4.49
N TRP A 138 5.98 4.70 3.37
CA TRP A 138 5.33 3.40 3.46
C TRP A 138 6.16 2.42 4.31
N PRO A 139 5.58 1.74 5.32
CA PRO A 139 6.29 0.79 6.16
C PRO A 139 7.07 -0.25 5.36
N GLY A 140 8.38 -0.33 5.60
CA GLY A 140 9.31 -1.18 4.85
C GLY A 140 9.94 -0.54 3.60
N SER A 141 9.54 0.69 3.22
CA SER A 141 10.11 1.37 2.04
C SER A 141 11.43 2.09 2.29
N ASP A 142 11.89 2.15 3.51
CA ASP A 142 13.16 2.75 3.92
C ASP A 142 14.21 1.70 4.36
N THR A 143 13.98 0.43 4.01
CA THR A 143 14.94 -0.66 4.22
C THR A 143 16.18 -0.47 3.36
N ASP A 144 17.32 -0.93 3.84
CA ASP A 144 18.63 -0.71 3.22
C ASP A 144 18.75 -1.28 1.79
N GLN A 145 18.12 -2.43 1.48
CA GLN A 145 18.26 -3.10 0.18
C GLN A 145 16.95 -3.21 -0.62
N LYS A 146 15.79 -2.90 -0.02
CA LYS A 146 14.48 -3.05 -0.69
C LYS A 146 13.72 -1.73 -0.85
N ARG A 147 14.40 -0.60 -0.69
CA ARG A 147 13.81 0.72 -0.90
C ARG A 147 13.64 1.02 -2.39
N PRO A 148 12.64 1.81 -2.80
CA PRO A 148 12.53 2.29 -4.18
C PRO A 148 13.60 3.33 -4.49
N GLY A 149 13.80 3.61 -5.79
CA GLY A 149 14.78 4.59 -6.25
C GLY A 149 14.51 6.02 -5.75
N ILE A 150 13.25 6.36 -5.47
CA ILE A 150 12.85 7.64 -4.86
C ILE A 150 12.12 7.33 -3.55
N TYR A 151 12.61 7.85 -2.43
CA TYR A 151 11.96 7.61 -1.14
C TYR A 151 12.21 8.73 -0.14
N LYS A 152 11.41 8.74 0.92
CA LYS A 152 11.61 9.54 2.12
C LYS A 152 11.70 8.62 3.33
N ASN A 153 12.75 8.84 4.15
CA ASN A 153 12.82 8.21 5.47
C ASN A 153 11.70 8.74 6.35
N TYR A 154 11.15 7.87 7.19
CA TYR A 154 10.07 8.23 8.11
C TYR A 154 10.47 9.39 9.03
N ASP A 155 9.65 10.43 9.03
CA ASP A 155 9.72 11.60 9.91
C ASP A 155 8.30 12.11 10.15
N ASP A 156 7.77 11.85 11.34
CA ASP A 156 6.42 12.22 11.77
C ASP A 156 6.20 13.74 11.85
N LYS A 157 7.28 14.51 11.95
CA LYS A 157 7.24 15.97 12.01
C LYS A 157 6.90 16.62 10.68
N ILE A 158 6.99 15.89 9.56
CA ILE A 158 6.64 16.44 8.25
C ILE A 158 5.11 16.60 8.15
N PRO A 159 4.59 17.83 8.00
CA PRO A 159 3.16 18.08 7.91
C PRO A 159 2.51 17.33 6.74
N TYR A 160 1.27 16.92 6.87
CA TYR A 160 0.55 16.15 5.84
C TYR A 160 0.46 16.89 4.50
N GLY A 161 0.25 18.22 4.52
CA GLY A 161 0.30 19.04 3.32
C GLY A 161 1.63 18.94 2.58
N ASN A 162 2.76 18.93 3.30
CA ASN A 162 4.09 18.81 2.70
C ASN A 162 4.33 17.42 2.11
N ARG A 163 3.74 16.36 2.71
CA ARG A 163 3.76 15.00 2.15
C ARG A 163 3.04 14.99 0.80
N ILE A 164 1.84 15.57 0.74
CA ILE A 164 1.06 15.75 -0.50
C ILE A 164 1.86 16.55 -1.53
N ASP A 165 2.38 17.72 -1.16
CA ASP A 165 3.12 18.58 -2.08
C ASP A 165 4.35 17.91 -2.68
N THR A 166 4.99 17.02 -1.91
CA THR A 166 6.10 16.21 -2.41
C THR A 166 5.63 15.21 -3.46
N VAL A 167 4.52 14.53 -3.24
CA VAL A 167 3.92 13.61 -4.23
C VAL A 167 3.57 14.35 -5.51
N ILE A 168 2.95 15.54 -5.40
CA ILE A 168 2.64 16.39 -6.56
C ILE A 168 3.92 16.78 -7.33
N LYS A 169 4.96 17.22 -6.63
CA LYS A 169 6.26 17.53 -7.25
C LYS A 169 6.89 16.35 -7.97
N TRP A 170 6.76 15.13 -7.44
CA TRP A 170 7.21 13.93 -8.11
C TRP A 170 6.43 13.65 -9.39
N LEU A 171 5.12 13.91 -9.40
CA LEU A 171 4.27 13.74 -10.58
C LEU A 171 4.45 14.85 -11.62
N GLU A 172 5.02 15.99 -11.25
CA GLU A 172 5.37 17.10 -12.16
C GLU A 172 6.75 16.94 -12.81
N LEU A 173 7.56 15.96 -12.37
CA LEU A 173 8.86 15.68 -12.99
C LEU A 173 8.70 15.37 -14.50
N PRO A 174 9.74 15.64 -15.31
CA PRO A 174 9.78 15.17 -16.69
C PRO A 174 9.49 13.67 -16.78
N GLU A 175 8.77 13.22 -17.81
CA GLU A 175 8.28 11.84 -17.96
C GLU A 175 9.37 10.78 -17.70
N LYS A 176 10.58 11.00 -18.20
CA LYS A 176 11.71 10.09 -17.99
C LYS A 176 12.17 9.96 -16.51
N GLN A 177 11.79 10.90 -15.65
CA GLN A 177 12.15 10.93 -14.23
C GLN A 177 10.94 10.67 -13.32
N ARG A 178 9.73 10.82 -13.86
CA ARG A 178 8.47 10.74 -13.13
C ARG A 178 8.21 9.31 -12.64
N PRO A 179 7.92 9.09 -11.35
CA PRO A 179 7.47 7.79 -10.86
C PRO A 179 6.05 7.50 -11.36
N HIS A 180 5.82 6.27 -11.82
CA HIS A 180 4.50 5.78 -12.21
C HIS A 180 3.78 5.07 -11.06
N LEU A 181 4.50 4.62 -10.06
CA LEU A 181 3.98 4.06 -8.82
C LEU A 181 4.46 4.91 -7.64
N ILE A 182 3.53 5.44 -6.87
CA ILE A 182 3.84 6.18 -5.65
C ILE A 182 3.07 5.55 -4.49
N THR A 183 3.76 5.26 -3.40
CA THR A 183 3.14 4.88 -2.12
C THR A 183 3.26 6.03 -1.14
N LEU A 184 2.19 6.32 -0.41
CA LEU A 184 2.09 7.42 0.55
C LEU A 184 1.44 6.92 1.84
N TYR A 185 2.06 7.21 2.98
CA TYR A 185 1.57 6.78 4.28
C TYR A 185 1.26 7.95 5.20
N PHE A 186 0.17 7.79 5.94
CA PHE A 186 -0.26 8.64 7.04
C PHE A 186 -0.49 7.81 8.29
N ASP A 187 0.07 8.25 9.40
CA ASP A 187 0.08 7.62 10.72
C ASP A 187 -1.23 7.79 11.50
N GLU A 188 -2.17 8.56 10.97
CA GLU A 188 -3.47 8.83 11.58
C GLU A 188 -4.63 8.19 10.77
N PRO A 189 -5.70 7.82 11.44
CA PRO A 189 -6.12 8.12 12.82
C PRO A 189 -5.66 7.11 13.89
N ASP A 190 -4.71 6.21 13.58
CA ASP A 190 -4.26 5.16 14.52
C ASP A 190 -3.71 5.73 15.81
N HIS A 191 -2.78 6.69 15.73
CA HIS A 191 -2.15 7.30 16.91
C HIS A 191 -3.19 7.98 17.83
N THR A 192 -4.11 8.76 17.27
CA THR A 192 -5.18 9.39 18.04
C THR A 192 -6.13 8.37 18.64
N GLY A 193 -6.48 7.33 17.87
CA GLY A 193 -7.33 6.24 18.31
C GLY A 193 -6.75 5.44 19.47
N HIS A 194 -5.44 5.20 19.49
CA HIS A 194 -4.74 4.56 20.61
C HIS A 194 -4.78 5.39 21.89
N ASN A 195 -4.66 6.71 21.78
CA ASN A 195 -4.62 7.59 22.96
C ASN A 195 -6.01 7.86 23.56
N PHE A 196 -7.05 7.94 22.73
CA PHE A 196 -8.37 8.41 23.15
C PHE A 196 -9.52 7.42 22.90
N GLY A 197 -9.27 6.37 22.14
CA GLY A 197 -10.28 5.41 21.69
C GLY A 197 -10.82 5.72 20.29
N PRO A 198 -11.25 4.67 19.56
CA PRO A 198 -11.61 4.77 18.14
C PRO A 198 -12.86 5.63 17.85
N LEU A 199 -13.75 5.81 18.83
CA LEU A 199 -14.98 6.61 18.69
C LEU A 199 -14.99 7.82 19.60
N SER A 200 -13.84 8.25 20.14
CA SER A 200 -13.72 9.45 20.95
C SER A 200 -13.91 10.73 20.12
N PRO A 201 -14.32 11.84 20.75
CA PRO A 201 -14.39 13.13 20.07
C PRO A 201 -13.06 13.60 19.47
N GLU A 202 -11.94 13.23 20.10
CA GLU A 202 -10.59 13.53 19.61
C GLU A 202 -10.31 12.78 18.31
N ASN A 203 -10.63 11.49 18.27
CA ASN A 203 -10.43 10.68 17.08
C ASN A 203 -11.41 11.08 15.96
N GLU A 204 -12.65 11.43 16.28
CA GLU A 204 -13.59 12.00 15.30
C GLU A 204 -12.99 13.22 14.59
N LYS A 205 -12.43 14.16 15.35
CA LYS A 205 -11.76 15.35 14.78
C LYS A 205 -10.59 14.97 13.88
N MET A 206 -9.82 13.94 14.29
CA MET A 206 -8.70 13.45 13.47
C MET A 206 -9.20 12.78 12.19
N VAL A 207 -10.25 12.00 12.26
CA VAL A 207 -10.87 11.38 11.06
C VAL A 207 -11.38 12.45 10.09
N TYR A 208 -12.01 13.54 10.56
CA TYR A 208 -12.37 14.68 9.70
C TYR A 208 -11.15 15.37 9.09
N LYS A 209 -10.06 15.50 9.86
CA LYS A 209 -8.80 16.04 9.35
C LYS A 209 -8.24 15.15 8.23
N MET A 210 -8.25 13.83 8.41
CA MET A 210 -7.79 12.90 7.38
C MET A 210 -8.69 12.90 6.14
N ASP A 211 -10.00 13.02 6.31
CA ASP A 211 -10.92 13.25 5.18
C ASP A 211 -10.55 14.51 4.37
N SER A 212 -10.24 15.60 5.07
CA SER A 212 -9.80 16.84 4.43
C SER A 212 -8.46 16.68 3.70
N VAL A 213 -7.53 15.92 4.28
CA VAL A 213 -6.22 15.59 3.67
C VAL A 213 -6.43 14.80 2.38
N MET A 214 -7.33 13.80 2.37
CA MET A 214 -7.66 13.03 1.16
C MET A 214 -8.34 13.91 0.10
N GLY A 215 -9.22 14.81 0.50
CA GLY A 215 -9.83 15.77 -0.39
C GLY A 215 -8.82 16.71 -1.06
N GLN A 216 -7.84 17.21 -0.30
CA GLN A 216 -6.74 18.03 -0.82
C GLN A 216 -5.87 17.25 -1.81
N LEU A 217 -5.50 15.99 -1.46
CA LEU A 217 -4.73 15.14 -2.35
C LEU A 217 -5.47 14.91 -3.67
N SER A 218 -6.73 14.43 -3.62
CA SER A 218 -7.54 14.19 -4.81
C SER A 218 -7.64 15.43 -5.68
N SER A 219 -7.98 16.58 -5.10
CA SER A 219 -8.10 17.86 -5.84
C SER A 219 -6.78 18.27 -6.52
N LYS A 220 -5.63 18.11 -5.84
CA LYS A 220 -4.34 18.44 -6.44
C LYS A 220 -3.93 17.46 -7.54
N LEU A 221 -4.24 16.17 -7.39
CA LEU A 221 -4.02 15.17 -8.45
C LEU A 221 -4.86 15.49 -9.70
N ASP A 222 -6.12 15.85 -9.54
CA ASP A 222 -7.04 16.19 -10.64
C ASP A 222 -6.57 17.42 -11.43
N GLN A 223 -5.88 18.35 -10.78
CA GLN A 223 -5.36 19.59 -11.41
C GLN A 223 -4.09 19.37 -12.25
N LEU A 224 -3.42 18.21 -12.11
CA LEU A 224 -2.25 17.91 -12.91
C LEU A 224 -2.61 17.67 -14.38
N ALA A 225 -1.72 18.03 -15.30
CA ALA A 225 -1.90 17.76 -16.72
C ALA A 225 -2.12 16.25 -17.02
N ILE A 226 -1.57 15.39 -16.17
CA ILE A 226 -1.72 13.94 -16.22
C ILE A 226 -2.86 13.42 -15.31
N GLY A 227 -3.64 14.27 -14.69
CA GLY A 227 -4.62 13.91 -13.64
C GLY A 227 -5.56 12.79 -14.05
N LYS A 228 -6.06 12.80 -15.30
CA LYS A 228 -6.93 11.74 -15.85
C LYS A 228 -6.24 10.38 -16.05
N GLN A 229 -4.91 10.32 -15.90
CA GLN A 229 -4.11 9.11 -16.02
C GLN A 229 -3.72 8.56 -14.64
N ILE A 230 -4.06 9.28 -13.55
CA ILE A 230 -3.72 8.91 -12.19
C ILE A 230 -4.85 8.08 -11.58
N ASN A 231 -4.50 6.92 -11.08
CA ASN A 231 -5.36 6.08 -10.27
C ASN A 231 -5.01 6.31 -8.80
N LEU A 232 -5.89 6.96 -8.06
CA LEU A 232 -5.78 7.13 -6.62
C LEU A 232 -6.41 5.93 -5.93
N ILE A 233 -5.62 5.19 -5.15
CA ILE A 233 -6.06 4.03 -4.37
C ILE A 233 -5.87 4.37 -2.89
N ILE A 234 -6.94 4.37 -2.11
CA ILE A 234 -6.92 4.67 -0.67
C ILE A 234 -7.25 3.39 0.09
N VAL A 235 -6.38 3.01 1.01
CA VAL A 235 -6.50 1.82 1.86
C VAL A 235 -6.22 2.14 3.32
N SER A 236 -6.46 1.18 4.18
CA SER A 236 -5.97 1.13 5.56
C SER A 236 -5.43 -0.27 5.83
N ASP A 237 -4.45 -0.36 6.68
CA ASP A 237 -3.81 -1.61 7.09
C ASP A 237 -4.65 -2.42 8.09
N HIS A 238 -5.37 -1.75 8.96
CA HIS A 238 -6.30 -2.33 9.93
C HIS A 238 -7.33 -1.30 10.39
N GLY A 239 -8.24 -1.71 11.26
CA GLY A 239 -9.12 -0.83 12.02
C GLY A 239 -8.69 -0.80 13.49
N MET A 240 -9.63 -0.38 14.35
CA MET A 240 -9.43 -0.29 15.79
C MET A 240 -10.73 -0.59 16.52
N ALA A 241 -10.64 -1.23 17.67
CA ALA A 241 -11.78 -1.52 18.55
C ALA A 241 -11.40 -1.25 20.00
N ASP A 242 -12.40 -0.86 20.79
CA ASP A 242 -12.22 -0.74 22.22
C ASP A 242 -12.00 -2.10 22.88
N ILE A 243 -11.08 -2.15 23.84
CA ILE A 243 -10.80 -3.34 24.63
C ILE A 243 -11.47 -3.17 26.00
N SER A 244 -12.40 -4.08 26.33
CA SER A 244 -12.96 -4.13 27.67
C SER A 244 -12.00 -4.79 28.65
N ASN A 245 -11.78 -4.15 29.81
CA ASN A 245 -10.98 -4.74 30.89
C ASN A 245 -11.58 -6.05 31.43
N ASP A 246 -12.91 -6.17 31.38
CA ASP A 246 -13.64 -7.36 31.87
C ASP A 246 -13.48 -8.59 30.96
N LYS A 247 -12.91 -8.41 29.75
CA LYS A 247 -12.69 -9.46 28.76
C LYS A 247 -11.22 -9.79 28.56
N LYS A 248 -10.36 -9.44 29.51
CA LYS A 248 -8.92 -9.76 29.47
C LYS A 248 -8.68 -11.16 30.03
N VAL A 249 -7.84 -11.91 29.32
CA VAL A 249 -7.28 -13.18 29.81
C VAL A 249 -5.78 -12.98 29.94
N ALA A 250 -5.27 -13.09 31.17
CA ALA A 250 -3.85 -13.07 31.41
C ALA A 250 -3.30 -14.46 31.10
N VAL A 251 -2.63 -14.62 29.96
CA VAL A 251 -2.10 -15.90 29.50
C VAL A 251 -1.17 -16.54 30.55
N LEU A 252 -0.41 -15.71 31.27
CA LEU A 252 0.49 -16.16 32.34
C LEU A 252 -0.23 -16.90 33.48
N ASP A 253 -1.52 -16.61 33.71
CA ASP A 253 -2.31 -17.32 34.76
C ASP A 253 -2.60 -18.78 34.38
N TYR A 254 -2.40 -19.15 33.10
CA TYR A 254 -2.67 -20.47 32.54
C TYR A 254 -1.40 -21.22 32.13
N LEU A 255 -0.25 -20.55 32.13
CA LEU A 255 1.03 -21.16 31.80
C LEU A 255 1.70 -21.71 33.06
N LYS A 256 2.25 -22.89 32.95
CA LYS A 256 3.08 -23.44 34.03
C LYS A 256 4.45 -22.76 34.01
N PRO A 257 5.07 -22.49 35.18
CA PRO A 257 6.38 -21.83 35.24
C PRO A 257 7.48 -22.57 34.45
N GLU A 258 7.39 -23.92 34.37
CA GLU A 258 8.33 -24.74 33.59
C GLU A 258 8.19 -24.60 32.07
N TRP A 259 7.21 -23.87 31.57
CA TRP A 259 7.00 -23.58 30.14
C TRP A 259 7.51 -22.20 29.73
N LEU A 260 7.97 -21.39 30.69
CA LEU A 260 8.50 -20.04 30.50
C LEU A 260 10.02 -20.04 30.62
#